data_5f1ca9946b2f74b1fb36849b37b61797
#
_entry.id   5f1ca9946b2f74b1fb36849b37b61797
#
_cell.length_a   1.000
_cell.length_b   1.000
_cell.length_c   1.000
_cell.angle_alpha   90.00
_cell.angle_beta   90.00
_cell.angle_gamma   90.00
#
_symmetry.space_group_name_H-M   'P 1'
#
loop_
_entity.id
_entity.type
_entity.pdbx_description
1 polymer ?
#
loop_
_entity_poly.entity_id
_entity_poly.type
_entity_poly.pdbx_seq_one_letter_code
_entity_poly.pdbx_strand_id
1 'polypeptide(L)'
;MKTEIETIPGETPGIAYELIVHRLAGAEPRAPRVYIQSALHADERPGVAAMHYLIPMLEKAEAEGRLLGSVTLVPHANPIGAAQHLYGDHMGRFSTGTRTNFNRDFPVPDAAGIRRLDAASSAVFAERRLKSRLLELADGCPIVLDLHCDDEGVQYIYAPEQLWPEMADLAACLDCEAALLWDSGSDRAFEEAVFEEMLARAPEGDLAGHCVTTVELRGQNDVDATLGRKDAEGLYRFLQGRGVVAADAKPQPELRKDFVGKRIRHVEMVLAPVGGTILFHVAPGERVEAGQVVAEIIVSPG
;
A
#
# COMPACT_ATOMS: atom_id res chain seq x y z
N MET A 1 16.97 -6.53 -13.88
CA MET A 1 16.64 -5.85 -12.60
C MET A 1 17.93 -5.49 -11.86
N LYS A 2 18.00 -4.32 -11.21
CA LYS A 2 19.06 -3.89 -10.29
C LYS A 2 18.53 -3.90 -8.86
N THR A 3 19.20 -4.58 -7.94
CA THR A 3 18.87 -4.55 -6.51
C THR A 3 19.84 -3.62 -5.80
N GLU A 4 19.31 -2.69 -5.02
CA GLU A 4 20.06 -1.76 -4.19
C GLU A 4 19.72 -2.04 -2.72
N ILE A 5 20.74 -1.99 -1.86
CA ILE A 5 20.58 -2.07 -0.41
C ILE A 5 20.92 -0.70 0.13
N GLU A 6 19.91 -0.02 0.63
CA GLU A 6 20.05 1.32 1.22
C GLU A 6 20.10 1.21 2.74
N THR A 7 20.91 2.04 3.36
CA THR A 7 21.07 2.02 4.82
C THR A 7 20.26 3.15 5.45
N ILE A 8 19.36 2.81 6.36
CA ILE A 8 18.66 3.75 7.23
C ILE A 8 19.36 3.76 8.58
N PRO A 9 20.09 4.83 8.93
CA PRO A 9 20.77 4.91 10.22
C PRO A 9 19.79 4.85 11.39
N GLY A 10 20.11 4.05 12.39
CA GLY A 10 19.39 4.04 13.67
C GLY A 10 19.70 5.25 14.56
N GLU A 11 19.16 5.25 15.78
CA GLU A 11 19.30 6.33 16.74
C GLU A 11 20.66 6.33 17.45
N THR A 12 21.36 5.21 17.44
CA THR A 12 22.64 5.04 18.11
C THR A 12 23.72 4.50 17.19
N PRO A 13 24.99 4.83 17.40
CA PRO A 13 26.10 4.25 16.65
C PRO A 13 26.07 2.71 16.67
N GLY A 14 26.27 2.09 15.50
CA GLY A 14 26.27 0.64 15.35
C GLY A 14 24.90 0.01 15.08
N ILE A 15 23.81 0.79 15.03
CA ILE A 15 22.50 0.34 14.60
C ILE A 15 22.18 0.96 13.23
N ALA A 16 21.82 0.10 12.29
CA ALA A 16 21.31 0.51 10.99
C ALA A 16 20.31 -0.54 10.49
N TYR A 17 19.40 -0.11 9.63
CA TYR A 17 18.42 -0.96 8.97
C TYR A 17 18.66 -0.96 7.47
N GLU A 18 18.50 -2.09 6.83
CA GLU A 18 18.67 -2.24 5.38
C GLU A 18 17.31 -2.16 4.69
N LEU A 19 17.18 -1.23 3.75
CA LEU A 19 16.02 -1.09 2.86
C LEU A 19 16.40 -1.66 1.50
N ILE A 20 15.72 -2.73 1.09
CA ILE A 20 15.97 -3.38 -0.20
C ILE A 20 15.07 -2.74 -1.26
N VAL A 21 15.69 -2.19 -2.30
CA VAL A 21 15.01 -1.53 -3.41
C VAL A 21 15.37 -2.25 -4.72
N HIS A 22 14.36 -2.73 -5.41
CA HIS A 22 14.52 -3.30 -6.75
C HIS A 22 14.12 -2.27 -7.81
N ARG A 23 14.97 -2.09 -8.82
CA ARG A 23 14.71 -1.20 -9.95
C ARG A 23 14.77 -1.96 -11.26
N LEU A 24 13.71 -1.86 -12.02
CA LEU A 24 13.62 -2.37 -13.37
C LEU A 24 13.55 -1.19 -14.34
N ALA A 25 14.37 -1.23 -15.37
CA ALA A 25 14.46 -0.17 -16.36
C ALA A 25 13.49 -0.43 -17.51
N GLY A 26 12.56 0.48 -17.74
CA GLY A 26 11.67 0.44 -18.90
C GLY A 26 12.41 0.80 -20.18
N ALA A 27 11.96 0.21 -21.29
CA ALA A 27 12.52 0.48 -22.63
C ALA A 27 12.08 1.82 -23.22
N GLU A 28 10.94 2.38 -22.74
CA GLU A 28 10.31 3.57 -23.30
C GLU A 28 10.32 4.73 -22.30
N PRO A 29 11.10 5.80 -22.55
CA PRO A 29 11.23 6.93 -21.62
C PRO A 29 9.92 7.69 -21.32
N ARG A 30 8.91 7.55 -22.20
CA ARG A 30 7.59 8.19 -22.04
C ARG A 30 6.56 7.31 -21.38
N ALA A 31 6.85 6.02 -21.17
CA ALA A 31 5.95 5.13 -20.48
C ALA A 31 5.89 5.48 -18.98
N PRO A 32 4.78 5.18 -18.29
CA PRO A 32 4.63 5.54 -16.88
C PRO A 32 5.70 4.94 -15.99
N ARG A 33 6.13 5.72 -14.98
CA ARG A 33 6.96 5.23 -13.88
C ARG A 33 6.06 4.70 -12.77
N VAL A 34 6.48 3.62 -12.14
CA VAL A 34 5.70 2.93 -11.10
C VAL A 34 6.53 2.78 -9.84
N TYR A 35 5.91 3.01 -8.71
CA TYR A 35 6.39 2.64 -7.40
C TYR A 35 5.40 1.71 -6.72
N ILE A 36 5.88 0.57 -6.21
CA ILE A 36 5.06 -0.36 -5.43
C ILE A 36 5.84 -0.74 -4.17
N GLN A 37 5.21 -0.60 -3.01
CA GLN A 37 5.76 -1.08 -1.75
C GLN A 37 4.81 -2.03 -1.05
N SER A 38 5.33 -2.79 -0.07
CA SER A 38 4.55 -3.62 0.84
C SER A 38 5.18 -3.66 2.22
N ALA A 39 4.45 -4.14 3.21
CA ALA A 39 4.91 -4.27 4.59
C ALA A 39 5.43 -2.95 5.20
N LEU A 40 4.75 -1.83 4.95
CA LEU A 40 4.95 -0.58 5.69
C LEU A 40 4.48 -0.77 7.16
N HIS A 41 3.32 -1.40 7.37
CA HIS A 41 3.07 -2.15 8.59
C HIS A 41 3.73 -3.52 8.42
N ALA A 42 4.82 -3.77 9.14
CA ALA A 42 5.70 -4.90 8.85
C ALA A 42 5.09 -6.28 9.21
N ASP A 43 4.00 -6.30 9.95
CA ASP A 43 3.18 -7.47 10.28
C ASP A 43 2.12 -7.81 9.22
N GLU A 44 1.89 -6.95 8.24
CA GLU A 44 0.98 -7.15 7.12
C GLU A 44 1.71 -7.77 5.92
N ARG A 45 1.62 -9.09 5.77
CA ARG A 45 2.47 -9.89 4.85
C ARG A 45 1.84 -10.30 3.50
N PRO A 46 0.51 -10.21 3.26
CA PRO A 46 -0.05 -10.56 1.95
C PRO A 46 0.62 -9.82 0.78
N GLY A 47 0.95 -8.52 0.94
CA GLY A 47 1.68 -7.74 -0.05
C GLY A 47 3.07 -8.29 -0.35
N VAL A 48 3.79 -8.84 0.64
CA VAL A 48 5.09 -9.50 0.44
C VAL A 48 4.92 -10.76 -0.40
N ALA A 49 3.86 -11.55 -0.15
CA ALA A 49 3.56 -12.74 -0.95
C ALA A 49 3.23 -12.37 -2.40
N ALA A 50 2.47 -11.29 -2.63
CA ALA A 50 2.20 -10.78 -3.97
C ALA A 50 3.49 -10.34 -4.67
N MET A 51 4.36 -9.57 -3.99
CA MET A 51 5.66 -9.13 -4.53
C MET A 51 6.58 -10.30 -4.88
N HIS A 52 6.59 -11.37 -4.08
CA HIS A 52 7.38 -12.57 -4.35
C HIS A 52 7.09 -13.17 -5.73
N TYR A 53 5.84 -13.13 -6.18
CA TYR A 53 5.46 -13.61 -7.51
C TYR A 53 5.51 -12.54 -8.60
N LEU A 54 5.26 -11.27 -8.27
CA LEU A 54 5.29 -10.16 -9.23
C LEU A 54 6.70 -9.87 -9.73
N ILE A 55 7.71 -9.89 -8.85
CA ILE A 55 9.10 -9.58 -9.19
C ILE A 55 9.61 -10.45 -10.34
N PRO A 56 9.54 -11.79 -10.30
CA PRO A 56 9.98 -12.64 -11.40
C PRO A 56 9.21 -12.40 -12.70
N MET A 57 7.92 -12.02 -12.64
CA MET A 57 7.13 -11.69 -13.83
C MET A 57 7.65 -10.43 -14.51
N LEU A 58 8.00 -9.41 -13.72
CA LEU A 58 8.56 -8.15 -14.23
C LEU A 58 10.00 -8.35 -14.73
N GLU A 59 10.84 -9.14 -14.05
CA GLU A 59 12.18 -9.50 -14.54
C GLU A 59 12.12 -10.20 -15.90
N LYS A 60 11.18 -11.13 -16.04
CA LYS A 60 10.95 -11.80 -17.33
C LYS A 60 10.51 -10.81 -18.41
N ALA A 61 9.59 -9.90 -18.07
CA ALA A 61 9.16 -8.86 -19.02
C ALA A 61 10.30 -7.94 -19.43
N GLU A 62 11.16 -7.54 -18.47
CA GLU A 62 12.38 -6.75 -18.76
C GLU A 62 13.33 -7.51 -19.69
N ALA A 63 13.64 -8.78 -19.39
CA ALA A 63 14.53 -9.62 -20.20
C ALA A 63 14.01 -9.86 -21.62
N GLU A 64 12.69 -9.91 -21.81
CA GLU A 64 12.02 -10.09 -23.10
C GLU A 64 11.78 -8.76 -23.84
N GLY A 65 12.20 -7.61 -23.29
CA GLY A 65 11.97 -6.29 -23.88
C GLY A 65 10.51 -5.83 -23.85
N ARG A 66 9.68 -6.44 -23.00
CA ARG A 66 8.25 -6.12 -22.84
C ARG A 66 7.98 -5.14 -21.70
N LEU A 67 8.96 -4.84 -20.86
CA LEU A 67 8.84 -3.80 -19.85
C LEU A 67 9.06 -2.44 -20.50
N LEU A 68 8.01 -1.65 -20.61
CA LEU A 68 8.03 -0.33 -21.26
C LEU A 68 8.34 0.78 -20.26
N GLY A 69 7.60 0.84 -19.15
CA GLY A 69 7.80 1.79 -18.07
C GLY A 69 8.79 1.30 -17.01
N SER A 70 9.42 2.22 -16.29
CA SER A 70 10.31 1.86 -15.18
C SER A 70 9.52 1.52 -13.92
N VAL A 71 9.99 0.52 -13.17
CA VAL A 71 9.33 0.05 -11.96
C VAL A 71 10.31 0.03 -10.79
N THR A 72 9.94 0.67 -9.69
CA THR A 72 10.63 0.59 -8.39
C THR A 72 9.80 -0.23 -7.43
N LEU A 73 10.37 -1.26 -6.83
CA LEU A 73 9.70 -2.16 -5.90
C LEU A 73 10.43 -2.16 -4.56
N VAL A 74 9.66 -2.05 -3.48
CA VAL A 74 10.16 -2.13 -2.10
C VAL A 74 9.35 -3.20 -1.35
N PRO A 75 9.76 -4.49 -1.42
CA PRO A 75 8.97 -5.61 -0.88
C PRO A 75 8.81 -5.58 0.65
N HIS A 76 9.76 -4.97 1.35
CA HIS A 76 9.76 -4.78 2.80
C HIS A 76 10.06 -3.32 3.11
N ALA A 77 9.02 -2.47 3.04
CA ALA A 77 9.17 -1.03 3.20
C ALA A 77 9.58 -0.60 4.62
N ASN A 78 9.38 -1.47 5.62
CA ASN A 78 9.66 -1.14 7.02
C ASN A 78 10.60 -2.15 7.71
N PRO A 79 11.90 -2.08 7.47
CA PRO A 79 12.87 -2.95 8.16
C PRO A 79 12.95 -2.68 9.68
N ILE A 80 12.54 -1.49 10.14
CA ILE A 80 12.49 -1.16 11.58
C ILE A 80 11.39 -1.98 12.24
N GLY A 81 10.16 -1.89 11.73
CA GLY A 81 9.02 -2.66 12.22
C GLY A 81 9.24 -4.18 12.10
N ALA A 82 9.88 -4.63 11.00
CA ALA A 82 10.21 -6.04 10.80
C ALA A 82 11.14 -6.62 11.86
N ALA A 83 11.99 -5.78 12.48
CA ALA A 83 12.91 -6.18 13.55
C ALA A 83 12.26 -6.15 14.96
N GLN A 84 11.03 -5.67 15.10
CA GLN A 84 10.38 -5.50 16.40
C GLN A 84 9.63 -6.76 16.84
N HIS A 85 10.19 -7.47 17.82
CA HIS A 85 9.53 -8.59 18.49
C HIS A 85 9.50 -8.35 19.98
N LEU A 86 8.33 -8.52 20.60
CA LEU A 86 8.11 -8.36 22.02
C LEU A 86 7.52 -9.66 22.58
N TYR A 87 8.27 -10.34 23.43
CA TYR A 87 7.88 -11.64 24.02
C TYR A 87 7.46 -12.70 23.00
N GLY A 88 8.01 -12.65 21.79
CA GLY A 88 7.68 -13.58 20.71
C GLY A 88 6.64 -13.04 19.72
N ASP A 89 5.89 -12.02 20.08
CA ASP A 89 4.92 -11.38 19.18
C ASP A 89 5.59 -10.35 18.28
N HIS A 90 5.23 -10.34 17.02
CA HIS A 90 5.71 -9.36 16.04
C HIS A 90 4.92 -8.06 16.15
N MET A 91 5.63 -6.95 16.37
CA MET A 91 5.07 -5.61 16.57
C MET A 91 5.37 -4.71 15.35
N GLY A 92 4.75 -5.03 14.22
CA GLY A 92 5.08 -4.39 12.94
C GLY A 92 4.41 -3.05 12.66
N ARG A 93 3.28 -2.73 13.35
CA ARG A 93 2.43 -1.58 13.03
C ARG A 93 2.89 -0.27 13.67
N PHE A 94 3.39 -0.34 14.90
CA PHE A 94 3.84 0.83 15.65
C PHE A 94 5.32 0.74 16.01
N SER A 95 6.01 1.88 15.97
CA SER A 95 7.36 1.98 16.54
C SER A 95 7.31 1.75 18.05
N THR A 96 8.01 0.73 18.54
CA THR A 96 8.08 0.45 19.99
C THR A 96 8.81 1.55 20.77
N GLY A 97 9.69 2.32 20.11
CA GLY A 97 10.44 3.42 20.70
C GLY A 97 9.62 4.71 20.86
N THR A 98 8.87 5.08 19.84
CA THR A 98 8.14 6.36 19.77
C THR A 98 6.63 6.22 19.90
N ARG A 99 6.09 5.01 19.75
CA ARG A 99 4.66 4.69 19.67
C ARG A 99 3.97 5.30 18.45
N THR A 100 4.73 5.77 17.47
CA THR A 100 4.20 6.31 16.21
C THR A 100 3.78 5.16 15.30
N ASN A 101 2.60 5.26 14.68
CA ASN A 101 2.19 4.35 13.61
C ASN A 101 3.09 4.59 12.39
N PHE A 102 3.62 3.53 11.81
CA PHE A 102 4.52 3.63 10.66
C PHE A 102 3.84 4.21 9.42
N ASN A 103 2.52 4.04 9.26
CA ASN A 103 1.74 4.63 8.17
C ASN A 103 0.92 5.86 8.62
N ARG A 104 1.49 6.74 9.45
CA ARG A 104 0.90 8.04 9.84
C ARG A 104 2.01 9.09 9.91
N ASP A 105 1.65 10.35 9.93
CA ASP A 105 2.59 11.46 10.12
C ASP A 105 3.75 11.48 9.12
N PHE A 106 3.50 11.17 7.84
CA PHE A 106 4.53 11.33 6.81
C PHE A 106 4.96 12.79 6.69
N PRO A 107 6.27 13.08 6.48
CA PRO A 107 6.78 14.43 6.49
C PRO A 107 6.20 15.30 5.37
N VAL A 108 5.89 16.54 5.69
CA VAL A 108 5.47 17.57 4.72
C VAL A 108 6.70 18.10 4.00
N PRO A 109 6.66 18.29 2.67
CA PRO A 109 7.69 19.06 1.98
C PRO A 109 7.74 20.48 2.54
N ASP A 110 8.94 21.09 2.58
CA ASP A 110 9.07 22.50 2.87
C ASP A 110 8.50 23.36 1.71
N ALA A 111 8.47 24.68 1.92
CA ALA A 111 7.96 25.64 0.91
C ALA A 111 8.73 25.61 -0.44
N ALA A 112 9.90 24.96 -0.49
CA ALA A 112 10.68 24.73 -1.71
C ALA A 112 10.40 23.37 -2.35
N GLY A 113 9.47 22.57 -1.77
CA GLY A 113 9.17 21.21 -2.22
C GLY A 113 10.27 20.20 -1.89
N ILE A 114 11.20 20.57 -1.02
CA ILE A 114 12.34 19.73 -0.63
C ILE A 114 12.04 19.14 0.73
N ARG A 115 11.89 17.82 0.78
CA ARG A 115 11.88 17.07 2.03
C ARG A 115 13.31 16.97 2.57
N ARG A 116 13.77 18.03 3.22
CA ARG A 116 15.02 17.97 3.94
C ARG A 116 14.77 17.34 5.32
N LEU A 117 14.77 16.04 5.37
CA LEU A 117 15.36 15.40 6.52
C LEU A 117 16.86 15.37 6.23
N ASP A 118 17.59 16.25 6.88
CA ASP A 118 19.03 16.14 6.88
C ASP A 118 19.38 14.75 7.40
N ALA A 119 19.72 13.83 6.49
CA ALA A 119 20.06 12.45 6.81
C ALA A 119 21.24 12.36 7.82
N ALA A 120 21.95 13.48 8.00
CA ALA A 120 23.06 13.62 8.94
C ALA A 120 22.60 14.11 10.33
N SER A 121 21.34 14.55 10.51
CA SER A 121 20.89 14.99 11.83
C SER A 121 20.66 13.80 12.75
N SER A 122 21.52 13.62 13.72
CA SER A 122 21.38 12.63 14.81
C SER A 122 20.11 12.82 15.66
N ALA A 123 19.43 13.98 15.51
CA ALA A 123 18.18 14.30 16.22
C ALA A 123 16.92 13.73 15.55
N VAL A 124 17.03 13.11 14.37
CA VAL A 124 15.88 12.56 13.65
C VAL A 124 15.78 11.06 13.89
N PHE A 125 14.63 10.58 14.36
CA PHE A 125 14.37 9.15 14.54
C PHE A 125 14.46 8.38 13.21
N ALA A 126 14.92 7.12 13.27
CA ALA A 126 15.07 6.26 12.11
C ALA A 126 13.77 6.11 11.30
N GLU A 127 12.62 6.04 11.97
CA GLU A 127 11.31 5.98 11.32
C GLU A 127 11.02 7.20 10.44
N ARG A 128 11.44 8.41 10.85
CA ARG A 128 11.25 9.61 10.02
C ARG A 128 12.16 9.62 8.81
N ARG A 129 13.41 9.12 8.97
CA ARG A 129 14.33 8.93 7.84
C ARG A 129 13.76 7.93 6.84
N LEU A 130 13.22 6.81 7.35
CA LEU A 130 12.56 5.79 6.53
C LEU A 130 11.39 6.39 5.75
N LYS A 131 10.45 7.05 6.44
CA LYS A 131 9.28 7.70 5.81
C LYS A 131 9.69 8.68 4.71
N SER A 132 10.68 9.54 4.98
CA SER A 132 11.20 10.46 3.96
C SER A 132 11.78 9.72 2.77
N ARG A 133 12.54 8.65 3.01
CA ARG A 133 13.14 7.88 1.93
C ARG A 133 12.10 7.20 1.06
N LEU A 134 11.04 6.62 1.64
CA LEU A 134 9.94 6.01 0.89
C LEU A 134 9.25 7.03 -0.02
N LEU A 135 8.98 8.24 0.49
CA LEU A 135 8.41 9.31 -0.31
C LEU A 135 9.35 9.75 -1.45
N GLU A 136 10.68 9.84 -1.21
CA GLU A 136 11.66 10.13 -2.26
C GLU A 136 11.71 9.04 -3.35
N LEU A 137 11.54 7.76 -2.96
CA LEU A 137 11.50 6.65 -3.91
C LEU A 137 10.24 6.66 -4.79
N ALA A 138 9.12 7.13 -4.25
CA ALA A 138 7.85 7.29 -4.96
C ALA A 138 7.78 8.57 -5.78
N ASP A 139 8.71 9.51 -5.56
CA ASP A 139 8.65 10.85 -6.13
C ASP A 139 8.57 10.88 -7.65
N GLY A 140 7.57 11.61 -8.15
CA GLY A 140 7.28 11.77 -9.56
C GLY A 140 6.83 10.47 -10.27
N CYS A 141 6.44 9.41 -9.56
CA CYS A 141 5.78 8.26 -10.14
C CYS A 141 4.27 8.54 -10.25
N PRO A 142 3.68 8.49 -11.46
CA PRO A 142 2.23 8.65 -11.61
C PRO A 142 1.44 7.46 -11.05
N ILE A 143 2.08 6.30 -10.88
CA ILE A 143 1.46 5.10 -10.32
C ILE A 143 2.21 4.74 -9.04
N VAL A 144 1.51 4.80 -7.89
CA VAL A 144 2.05 4.51 -6.57
C VAL A 144 1.08 3.60 -5.83
N LEU A 145 1.51 2.39 -5.51
CA LEU A 145 0.72 1.39 -4.82
C LEU A 145 1.38 1.02 -3.48
N ASP A 146 0.64 1.15 -2.39
CA ASP A 146 1.04 0.68 -1.06
C ASP A 146 0.20 -0.56 -0.70
N LEU A 147 0.85 -1.72 -0.59
CA LEU A 147 0.17 -2.99 -0.36
C LEU A 147 0.10 -3.27 1.14
N HIS A 148 -1.11 -3.23 1.67
CA HIS A 148 -1.50 -3.47 3.05
C HIS A 148 -2.46 -4.67 3.17
N CYS A 149 -2.95 -4.91 4.36
CA CYS A 149 -4.12 -5.74 4.64
C CYS A 149 -4.73 -5.35 6.00
N ASP A 150 -6.00 -5.70 6.21
CA ASP A 150 -6.63 -5.64 7.52
C ASP A 150 -6.21 -6.83 8.41
N ASP A 151 -6.64 -6.83 9.68
CA ASP A 151 -6.55 -8.01 10.53
C ASP A 151 -7.35 -9.17 9.92
N GLU A 152 -8.58 -8.87 9.49
CA GLU A 152 -9.49 -9.75 8.76
C GLU A 152 -10.41 -8.88 7.89
N GLY A 153 -10.51 -9.15 6.60
CA GLY A 153 -11.27 -8.30 5.69
C GLY A 153 -11.44 -8.87 4.29
N VAL A 154 -12.19 -8.13 3.47
CA VAL A 154 -12.26 -8.36 2.02
C VAL A 154 -11.16 -7.59 1.32
N GLN A 155 -10.95 -7.85 0.04
CA GLN A 155 -10.01 -7.09 -0.78
C GLN A 155 -10.64 -5.78 -1.25
N TYR A 156 -10.00 -4.64 -0.97
CA TYR A 156 -10.49 -3.32 -1.35
C TYR A 156 -9.34 -2.32 -1.54
N ILE A 157 -9.67 -1.12 -2.00
CA ILE A 157 -8.70 -0.03 -2.13
C ILE A 157 -9.18 1.23 -1.43
N TYR A 158 -8.25 2.01 -0.88
CA TYR A 158 -8.47 3.40 -0.52
C TYR A 158 -8.08 4.28 -1.72
N ALA A 159 -8.98 5.15 -2.18
CA ALA A 159 -8.71 5.99 -3.34
C ALA A 159 -9.10 7.45 -3.10
N PRO A 160 -8.26 8.42 -3.54
CA PRO A 160 -8.68 9.82 -3.60
C PRO A 160 -9.89 9.96 -4.52
N GLU A 161 -10.92 10.69 -4.11
CA GLU A 161 -12.11 10.94 -4.96
C GLU A 161 -11.73 11.53 -6.32
N GLN A 162 -10.69 12.36 -6.37
CA GLN A 162 -10.22 13.00 -7.60
C GLN A 162 -9.62 12.01 -8.61
N LEU A 163 -9.11 10.85 -8.15
CA LEU A 163 -8.58 9.80 -9.03
C LEU A 163 -9.61 8.73 -9.37
N TRP A 164 -10.72 8.68 -8.66
CA TRP A 164 -11.83 7.79 -8.97
C TRP A 164 -12.78 8.44 -10.00
N PRO A 165 -13.27 7.76 -11.03
CA PRO A 165 -13.25 6.31 -11.25
C PRO A 165 -12.09 5.80 -12.14
N GLU A 166 -11.10 6.61 -12.48
CA GLU A 166 -10.00 6.16 -13.36
C GLU A 166 -9.21 4.98 -12.78
N MET A 167 -9.25 4.81 -11.44
CA MET A 167 -8.61 3.69 -10.74
C MET A 167 -9.45 2.40 -10.72
N ALA A 168 -10.61 2.39 -11.36
CA ALA A 168 -11.48 1.22 -11.42
C ALA A 168 -10.84 0.02 -12.11
N ASP A 169 -9.88 0.25 -13.01
CA ASP A 169 -9.09 -0.80 -13.65
C ASP A 169 -8.20 -1.57 -12.65
N LEU A 170 -7.59 -0.88 -11.66
CA LEU A 170 -6.84 -1.54 -10.60
C LEU A 170 -7.77 -2.43 -9.76
N ALA A 171 -8.91 -1.87 -9.32
CA ALA A 171 -9.89 -2.61 -8.54
C ALA A 171 -10.41 -3.84 -9.29
N ALA A 172 -10.66 -3.72 -10.61
CA ALA A 172 -11.07 -4.83 -11.45
C ALA A 172 -9.97 -5.89 -11.61
N CYS A 173 -8.72 -5.46 -11.83
CA CYS A 173 -7.59 -6.38 -11.99
C CYS A 173 -7.30 -7.18 -10.72
N LEU A 174 -7.51 -6.59 -9.56
CA LEU A 174 -7.34 -7.22 -8.25
C LEU A 174 -8.59 -7.95 -7.75
N ASP A 175 -9.72 -7.90 -8.50
CA ASP A 175 -10.99 -8.47 -8.07
C ASP A 175 -11.47 -7.90 -6.72
N CYS A 176 -11.25 -6.60 -6.51
CA CYS A 176 -11.66 -5.92 -5.29
C CYS A 176 -13.19 -5.93 -5.11
N GLU A 177 -13.63 -6.02 -3.87
CA GLU A 177 -15.05 -5.96 -3.51
C GLU A 177 -15.52 -4.53 -3.29
N ALA A 178 -14.63 -3.64 -2.88
CA ALA A 178 -14.95 -2.26 -2.60
C ALA A 178 -13.82 -1.27 -2.96
N ALA A 179 -14.20 0.00 -3.04
CA ALA A 179 -13.29 1.14 -2.93
C ALA A 179 -13.83 2.12 -1.88
N LEU A 180 -12.97 2.51 -0.96
CA LEU A 180 -13.25 3.53 0.05
C LEU A 180 -12.67 4.86 -0.44
N LEU A 181 -13.55 5.80 -0.78
CA LEU A 181 -13.16 7.06 -1.39
C LEU A 181 -13.01 8.14 -0.33
N TRP A 182 -11.86 8.80 -0.32
CA TRP A 182 -11.57 9.92 0.58
C TRP A 182 -11.35 11.22 -0.20
N ASP A 183 -11.74 12.36 0.41
CA ASP A 183 -11.67 13.71 -0.19
C ASP A 183 -10.58 14.59 0.45
N SER A 184 -10.18 14.27 1.68
CA SER A 184 -9.12 14.96 2.41
C SER A 184 -8.42 13.99 3.35
N GLY A 185 -7.10 13.90 3.23
CA GLY A 185 -6.26 13.15 4.16
C GLY A 185 -6.26 13.84 5.53
N SER A 186 -6.41 13.06 6.62
CA SER A 186 -6.40 13.59 7.98
C SER A 186 -5.17 13.19 8.77
N ASP A 187 -4.64 12.00 8.51
CA ASP A 187 -3.62 11.36 9.34
C ASP A 187 -2.25 11.28 8.66
N ARG A 188 -2.14 11.79 7.44
CA ARG A 188 -0.93 11.77 6.61
C ARG A 188 -0.35 10.37 6.49
N ALA A 189 -1.17 9.43 6.04
CA ALA A 189 -0.72 8.14 5.57
C ALA A 189 0.18 8.29 4.32
N PHE A 190 0.88 7.25 3.93
CA PHE A 190 1.84 7.32 2.82
C PHE A 190 1.17 7.79 1.51
N GLU A 191 0.06 7.17 1.12
CA GLU A 191 -0.67 7.51 -0.10
C GLU A 191 -1.26 8.93 -0.05
N GLU A 192 -1.71 9.40 1.12
CA GLU A 192 -2.18 10.77 1.32
C GLU A 192 -1.05 11.77 1.07
N ALA A 193 0.14 11.52 1.66
CA ALA A 193 1.31 12.39 1.50
C ALA A 193 1.80 12.42 0.03
N VAL A 194 1.82 11.26 -0.65
CA VAL A 194 2.18 11.17 -2.08
C VAL A 194 1.17 11.93 -2.92
N PHE A 195 -0.13 11.77 -2.66
CA PHE A 195 -1.17 12.44 -3.43
C PHE A 195 -1.16 13.97 -3.23
N GLU A 196 -0.95 14.45 -1.99
CA GLU A 196 -0.77 15.88 -1.72
C GLU A 196 0.37 16.49 -2.56
N GLU A 197 1.50 15.79 -2.65
CA GLU A 197 2.63 16.26 -3.47
C GLU A 197 2.36 16.20 -4.96
N MET A 198 1.64 15.18 -5.39
CA MET A 198 1.19 15.06 -6.78
C MET A 198 0.29 16.25 -7.15
N LEU A 199 -0.69 16.59 -6.30
CA LEU A 199 -1.56 17.75 -6.48
C LEU A 199 -0.78 19.07 -6.52
N ALA A 200 0.20 19.22 -5.64
CA ALA A 200 1.03 20.43 -5.59
C ALA A 200 1.86 20.66 -6.88
N ARG A 201 2.11 19.60 -7.65
CA ARG A 201 2.88 19.63 -8.91
C ARG A 201 2.02 19.57 -10.17
N ALA A 202 0.77 19.12 -10.06
CA ALA A 202 -0.13 18.99 -11.19
C ALA A 202 -0.60 20.39 -11.64
N PRO A 203 -0.24 20.88 -12.84
CA PRO A 203 -0.78 22.12 -13.33
C PRO A 203 -2.29 21.96 -13.55
N GLU A 204 -3.08 22.82 -12.90
CA GLU A 204 -4.53 22.90 -13.06
C GLU A 204 -5.31 21.58 -12.81
N GLY A 205 -4.71 20.64 -12.04
CA GLY A 205 -5.39 19.40 -11.66
C GLY A 205 -5.45 18.33 -12.75
N ASP A 206 -4.55 18.36 -13.74
CA ASP A 206 -4.42 17.25 -14.70
C ASP A 206 -3.85 16.01 -13.99
N LEU A 207 -4.73 15.09 -13.62
CA LEU A 207 -4.43 13.84 -12.94
C LEU A 207 -4.61 12.63 -13.87
N ALA A 208 -4.79 12.84 -15.16
CA ALA A 208 -4.99 11.77 -16.12
C ALA A 208 -3.84 10.72 -16.06
N GLY A 209 -4.19 9.45 -15.97
CA GLY A 209 -3.24 8.36 -15.87
C GLY A 209 -2.60 8.15 -14.50
N HIS A 210 -2.90 9.01 -13.51
CA HIS A 210 -2.40 8.81 -12.15
C HIS A 210 -3.19 7.73 -11.38
N CYS A 211 -2.49 7.04 -10.49
CA CYS A 211 -3.06 6.03 -9.59
C CYS A 211 -2.24 6.00 -8.31
N VAL A 212 -2.79 6.56 -7.23
CA VAL A 212 -2.16 6.55 -5.90
C VAL A 212 -3.14 5.95 -4.92
N THR A 213 -2.76 4.87 -4.24
CA THR A 213 -3.69 4.11 -3.41
C THR A 213 -2.99 3.23 -2.41
N THR A 214 -3.67 2.99 -1.29
CA THR A 214 -3.47 1.82 -0.46
C THR A 214 -4.37 0.69 -0.97
N VAL A 215 -3.78 -0.49 -1.17
CA VAL A 215 -4.49 -1.72 -1.53
C VAL A 215 -4.54 -2.62 -0.31
N GLU A 216 -5.75 -2.92 0.16
CA GLU A 216 -5.97 -3.84 1.28
C GLU A 216 -6.20 -5.25 0.76
N LEU A 217 -5.19 -6.10 0.95
CA LEU A 217 -5.15 -7.47 0.46
C LEU A 217 -5.75 -8.44 1.49
N ARG A 218 -7.04 -8.28 1.80
CA ARG A 218 -7.78 -9.14 2.75
C ARG A 218 -7.26 -9.05 4.19
N GLY A 219 -7.02 -10.21 4.85
CA GLY A 219 -6.57 -10.31 6.23
C GLY A 219 -5.10 -10.72 6.39
N GLN A 220 -4.51 -10.43 7.56
CA GLN A 220 -3.10 -10.72 7.87
C GLN A 220 -2.74 -12.20 7.73
N ASN A 221 -3.71 -13.11 7.90
CA ASN A 221 -3.52 -14.55 7.79
C ASN A 221 -3.67 -15.08 6.35
N ASP A 222 -4.07 -14.24 5.40
CA ASP A 222 -4.26 -14.61 3.99
C ASP A 222 -2.93 -14.64 3.22
N VAL A 223 -1.98 -15.39 3.75
CA VAL A 223 -0.62 -15.54 3.22
C VAL A 223 -0.42 -16.96 2.71
N ASP A 224 -0.81 -17.19 1.47
CA ASP A 224 -0.59 -18.48 0.79
C ASP A 224 -0.16 -18.29 -0.67
N ALA A 225 0.33 -19.37 -1.28
CA ALA A 225 0.86 -19.34 -2.63
C ALA A 225 -0.21 -19.05 -3.72
N THR A 226 -1.48 -19.40 -3.48
CA THR A 226 -2.58 -19.19 -4.43
C THR A 226 -2.98 -17.73 -4.45
N LEU A 227 -3.21 -17.15 -3.28
CA LEU A 227 -3.57 -15.75 -3.12
C LEU A 227 -2.43 -14.83 -3.61
N GLY A 228 -1.19 -15.09 -3.18
CA GLY A 228 -0.04 -14.30 -3.62
C GLY A 228 0.16 -14.31 -5.14
N ARG A 229 -0.09 -15.45 -5.83
CA ARG A 229 -0.06 -15.50 -7.31
C ARG A 229 -1.22 -14.73 -7.93
N LYS A 230 -2.44 -14.90 -7.40
CA LYS A 230 -3.63 -14.17 -7.88
C LYS A 230 -3.39 -12.66 -7.82
N ASP A 231 -2.89 -12.17 -6.68
CA ASP A 231 -2.60 -10.75 -6.48
C ASP A 231 -1.50 -10.25 -7.42
N ALA A 232 -0.41 -11.01 -7.56
CA ALA A 232 0.67 -10.69 -8.50
C ALA A 232 0.19 -10.65 -9.96
N GLU A 233 -0.63 -11.60 -10.38
CA GLU A 233 -1.23 -11.63 -11.71
C GLU A 233 -2.18 -10.44 -11.94
N GLY A 234 -2.95 -10.06 -10.91
CA GLY A 234 -3.80 -8.86 -10.94
C GLY A 234 -2.98 -7.58 -11.11
N LEU A 235 -1.95 -7.39 -10.27
CA LEU A 235 -1.03 -6.26 -10.39
C LEU A 235 -0.32 -6.21 -11.75
N TYR A 236 0.17 -7.35 -12.24
CA TYR A 236 0.83 -7.43 -13.54
C TYR A 236 -0.12 -7.05 -14.68
N ARG A 237 -1.39 -7.52 -14.63
CA ARG A 237 -2.42 -7.18 -15.62
C ARG A 237 -2.77 -5.69 -15.58
N PHE A 238 -2.87 -5.10 -14.39
CA PHE A 238 -3.04 -3.65 -14.24
C PHE A 238 -1.88 -2.89 -14.91
N LEU A 239 -0.63 -3.29 -14.68
CA LEU A 239 0.53 -2.69 -15.31
C LEU A 239 0.53 -2.82 -16.84
N GLN A 240 -0.01 -3.91 -17.38
CA GLN A 240 -0.23 -4.05 -18.82
C GLN A 240 -1.31 -3.07 -19.33
N GLY A 241 -2.42 -2.93 -18.61
CA GLY A 241 -3.49 -1.96 -18.93
C GLY A 241 -3.01 -0.51 -18.96
N ARG A 242 -2.07 -0.19 -18.08
CA ARG A 242 -1.47 1.15 -17.95
C ARG A 242 -0.26 1.38 -18.87
N GLY A 243 0.09 0.42 -19.73
CA GLY A 243 1.20 0.57 -20.68
C GLY A 243 2.59 0.55 -20.03
N VAL A 244 2.72 0.05 -18.82
CA VAL A 244 4.00 -0.18 -18.14
C VAL A 244 4.66 -1.46 -18.63
N VAL A 245 3.85 -2.48 -18.92
CA VAL A 245 4.25 -3.73 -19.56
C VAL A 245 3.49 -3.84 -20.88
N ALA A 246 4.14 -4.35 -21.93
CA ALA A 246 3.49 -4.60 -23.21
C ALA A 246 2.27 -5.53 -23.02
N ALA A 247 1.12 -5.11 -23.53
CA ALA A 247 -0.13 -5.80 -23.34
C ALA A 247 -0.15 -7.15 -24.08
N ASP A 248 -0.72 -8.15 -23.44
CA ASP A 248 -1.13 -9.38 -24.11
C ASP A 248 -2.48 -9.15 -24.83
N ALA A 249 -2.85 -10.08 -25.73
CA ALA A 249 -4.13 -9.99 -26.45
C ALA A 249 -5.39 -10.21 -25.57
N LYS A 250 -5.22 -10.37 -24.26
CA LYS A 250 -6.33 -10.60 -23.32
C LYS A 250 -7.03 -9.29 -22.97
N PRO A 251 -8.38 -9.26 -22.96
CA PRO A 251 -9.13 -8.10 -22.53
C PRO A 251 -8.84 -7.78 -21.04
N GLN A 252 -8.89 -6.50 -20.68
CA GLN A 252 -8.83 -6.09 -19.29
C GLN A 252 -10.10 -6.58 -18.56
N PRO A 253 -10.01 -6.96 -17.28
CA PRO A 253 -11.16 -7.36 -16.49
C PRO A 253 -12.09 -6.17 -16.25
N GLU A 254 -13.35 -6.48 -16.02
CA GLU A 254 -14.37 -5.51 -15.59
C GLU A 254 -14.56 -5.61 -14.07
N LEU A 255 -15.01 -4.52 -13.47
CA LEU A 255 -15.41 -4.53 -12.06
C LEU A 255 -16.47 -5.61 -11.78
N ARG A 256 -16.42 -6.20 -10.62
CA ARG A 256 -17.45 -7.11 -10.12
C ARG A 256 -18.81 -6.44 -10.15
N LYS A 257 -19.88 -7.21 -10.41
CA LYS A 257 -21.25 -6.70 -10.45
C LYS A 257 -21.77 -6.20 -9.08
N ASP A 258 -21.21 -6.77 -8.02
CA ASP A 258 -21.51 -6.45 -6.63
C ASP A 258 -20.52 -5.46 -6.00
N PHE A 259 -19.63 -4.88 -6.82
CA PHE A 259 -18.62 -3.91 -6.37
C PHE A 259 -19.25 -2.69 -5.70
N VAL A 260 -18.65 -2.26 -4.60
CA VAL A 260 -19.12 -1.14 -3.78
C VAL A 260 -18.08 -0.01 -3.75
N GLY A 261 -18.36 1.10 -4.48
CA GLY A 261 -17.60 2.35 -4.35
C GLY A 261 -18.31 3.32 -3.40
N LYS A 262 -17.72 3.62 -2.26
CA LYS A 262 -18.34 4.51 -1.25
C LYS A 262 -17.33 5.50 -0.68
N ARG A 263 -17.81 6.73 -0.47
CA ARG A 263 -17.06 7.72 0.30
C ARG A 263 -16.90 7.25 1.73
N ILE A 264 -15.69 7.38 2.28
CA ILE A 264 -15.37 6.93 3.63
C ILE A 264 -16.31 7.50 4.70
N ARG A 265 -16.79 8.73 4.52
CA ARG A 265 -17.81 9.35 5.41
C ARG A 265 -19.19 8.66 5.40
N HIS A 266 -19.43 7.74 4.47
CA HIS A 266 -20.66 6.92 4.39
C HIS A 266 -20.39 5.47 4.85
N VAL A 267 -19.23 5.22 5.43
CA VAL A 267 -18.85 3.93 6.03
C VAL A 267 -19.08 4.04 7.53
N GLU A 268 -19.78 3.08 8.11
CA GLU A 268 -20.03 3.01 9.55
C GLU A 268 -18.87 2.27 10.25
N MET A 269 -18.26 2.95 11.19
CA MET A 269 -17.30 2.32 12.12
C MET A 269 -18.04 1.79 13.32
N VAL A 270 -18.32 0.48 13.36
CA VAL A 270 -19.04 -0.16 14.47
C VAL A 270 -18.05 -0.45 15.61
N LEU A 271 -18.15 0.34 16.68
CA LEU A 271 -17.26 0.22 17.84
C LEU A 271 -17.85 -0.74 18.88
N ALA A 272 -16.97 -1.46 19.59
CA ALA A 272 -17.35 -2.28 20.74
C ALA A 272 -17.88 -1.39 21.88
N PRO A 273 -19.13 -1.54 22.35
CA PRO A 273 -19.70 -0.71 23.41
C PRO A 273 -19.15 -1.03 24.80
N VAL A 274 -18.57 -2.21 24.99
CA VAL A 274 -17.99 -2.69 26.25
C VAL A 274 -16.78 -3.57 25.97
N GLY A 275 -15.92 -3.77 26.97
CA GLY A 275 -14.84 -4.75 26.91
C GLY A 275 -15.37 -6.18 27.06
N GLY A 276 -14.75 -7.14 26.39
CA GLY A 276 -15.12 -8.55 26.45
C GLY A 276 -14.55 -9.33 25.27
N THR A 277 -15.02 -10.57 25.11
CA THR A 277 -14.69 -11.41 23.95
C THR A 277 -15.75 -11.23 22.88
N ILE A 278 -15.33 -10.82 21.67
CA ILE A 278 -16.24 -10.63 20.53
C ILE A 278 -16.51 -11.99 19.85
N LEU A 279 -17.78 -12.23 19.48
CA LEU A 279 -18.22 -13.32 18.63
C LEU A 279 -18.88 -12.72 17.39
N PHE A 280 -18.33 -13.00 16.22
CA PHE A 280 -18.91 -12.57 14.95
C PHE A 280 -19.99 -13.55 14.48
N HIS A 281 -21.11 -13.03 13.99
CA HIS A 281 -22.22 -13.78 13.40
C HIS A 281 -22.26 -13.69 11.88
N VAL A 282 -21.37 -12.88 11.30
CA VAL A 282 -21.25 -12.67 9.86
C VAL A 282 -19.78 -12.76 9.46
N ALA A 283 -19.53 -13.15 8.24
CA ALA A 283 -18.19 -13.16 7.64
C ALA A 283 -17.88 -11.84 6.90
N PRO A 284 -16.61 -11.49 6.70
CA PRO A 284 -16.22 -10.39 5.81
C PRO A 284 -16.86 -10.54 4.43
N GLY A 285 -17.38 -9.44 3.85
CA GLY A 285 -18.05 -9.43 2.56
C GLY A 285 -19.53 -9.87 2.60
N GLU A 286 -20.03 -10.37 3.71
CA GLU A 286 -21.41 -10.77 3.85
C GLU A 286 -22.35 -9.55 3.88
N ARG A 287 -23.44 -9.61 3.10
CA ARG A 287 -24.48 -8.59 3.12
C ARG A 287 -25.36 -8.76 4.33
N VAL A 288 -25.59 -7.69 5.07
CA VAL A 288 -26.40 -7.67 6.29
C VAL A 288 -27.65 -6.82 6.11
N GLU A 289 -28.70 -7.13 6.86
CA GLU A 289 -29.97 -6.42 6.87
C GLU A 289 -30.06 -5.49 8.09
N ALA A 290 -30.91 -4.48 7.99
CA ALA A 290 -31.15 -3.57 9.11
C ALA A 290 -31.71 -4.33 10.35
N GLY A 291 -31.03 -4.17 11.49
CA GLY A 291 -31.39 -4.89 12.72
C GLY A 291 -30.81 -6.29 12.86
N GLN A 292 -30.06 -6.77 11.88
CA GLN A 292 -29.31 -8.04 12.00
C GLN A 292 -28.18 -7.89 13.01
N VAL A 293 -28.01 -8.90 13.87
CA VAL A 293 -26.88 -8.96 14.79
C VAL A 293 -25.63 -9.37 14.01
N VAL A 294 -24.63 -8.50 13.95
CA VAL A 294 -23.36 -8.78 13.27
C VAL A 294 -22.30 -9.33 14.21
N ALA A 295 -22.37 -8.96 15.49
CA ALA A 295 -21.48 -9.47 16.51
C ALA A 295 -22.15 -9.36 17.90
N GLU A 296 -21.67 -10.15 18.85
CA GLU A 296 -21.99 -10.04 20.28
C GLU A 296 -20.72 -10.01 21.12
N ILE A 297 -20.79 -9.46 22.32
CA ILE A 297 -19.65 -9.39 23.23
C ILE A 297 -19.97 -10.15 24.51
N ILE A 298 -19.16 -11.18 24.78
CA ILE A 298 -19.21 -11.92 26.05
C ILE A 298 -18.48 -11.10 27.10
N VAL A 299 -19.22 -10.51 28.02
CA VAL A 299 -18.68 -9.71 29.14
C VAL A 299 -18.31 -10.62 30.31
N SER A 300 -19.13 -11.63 30.58
CA SER A 300 -18.89 -12.66 31.59
C SER A 300 -19.49 -13.98 31.10
N PRO A 301 -18.68 -15.04 30.95
CA PRO A 301 -19.23 -16.35 30.62
C PRO A 301 -20.16 -16.75 31.74
N GLY A 302 -21.43 -16.99 31.42
CA GLY A 302 -22.49 -17.36 32.36
C GLY A 302 -22.37 -18.77 32.91
#